data_a5b33bf8dbafc78afe024828c280a7e8
#
_entry.id   a5b33bf8dbafc78afe024828c280a7e8
#
_cell.length_a   1.000
_cell.length_b   1.000
_cell.length_c   1.000
_cell.angle_alpha   90.00
_cell.angle_beta   90.00
_cell.angle_gamma   90.00
#
_symmetry.space_group_name_H-M   'P 1'
#
loop_
_entity.id
_entity.type
_entity.pdbx_description
1 polymer ?
#
loop_
_entity_poly.entity_id
_entity_poly.type
_entity_poly.pdbx_seq_one_letter_code
_entity_poly.pdbx_strand_id
1 'polypeptide(L)'
;TTSLFKIRSFNLILVIALFFWGAHNSYLLMCAIQFQRVLHIDALTASRYFSFNGVGFLISSLIAFRFLAKYGIKLLIGGGILMILSILLQLLTLDSKENIFLIPFFMFIYGLGQGTLLPSILNYALKKIPVEHAAAAGGVYVTVQQFSSALGISVIGSIFFFAIRNNYNGYVIAMSMAAIYLIVVVLSLHRLSKFKEAH
;
A
#
# COMPACT_ATOMS: atom_id res chain seq x y z
N THR A 1 10.36 24.29 12.08
CA THR A 1 9.84 23.06 11.45
C THR A 1 8.48 22.63 11.96
N THR A 2 8.04 23.07 13.14
CA THR A 2 6.67 22.81 13.66
C THR A 2 5.57 23.48 12.82
N SER A 3 5.90 24.48 12.02
CA SER A 3 4.97 25.15 11.08
C SER A 3 4.39 24.21 10.02
N LEU A 4 5.09 23.13 9.61
CA LEU A 4 4.63 22.14 8.66
C LEU A 4 3.36 21.42 9.15
N PHE A 5 3.29 21.12 10.44
CA PHE A 5 2.14 20.43 11.05
C PHE A 5 0.88 21.34 11.17
N LYS A 6 0.99 22.65 10.92
CA LYS A 6 -0.15 23.55 10.80
C LYS A 6 -0.85 23.40 9.44
N ILE A 7 -0.19 22.80 8.46
CA ILE A 7 -0.75 22.59 7.11
C ILE A 7 -1.62 21.33 7.13
N ARG A 8 -2.92 21.51 7.15
CA ARG A 8 -3.91 20.43 7.28
C ARG A 8 -3.80 19.36 6.17
N SER A 9 -3.50 19.79 4.93
CA SER A 9 -3.28 18.87 3.82
C SER A 9 -2.03 18.02 3.99
N PHE A 10 -0.96 18.57 4.55
CA PHE A 10 0.27 17.85 4.85
C PHE A 10 0.03 16.74 5.90
N ASN A 11 -0.63 17.09 7.01
CA ASN A 11 -0.96 16.11 8.04
C ASN A 11 -1.83 14.96 7.50
N LEU A 12 -2.80 15.28 6.65
CA LEU A 12 -3.64 14.24 6.04
C LEU A 12 -2.83 13.31 5.13
N ILE A 13 -1.85 13.84 4.41
CA ILE A 13 -0.93 13.04 3.58
C ILE A 13 -0.01 12.18 4.45
N LEU A 14 0.44 12.67 5.61
CA LEU A 14 1.21 11.86 6.55
C LEU A 14 0.38 10.70 7.11
N VAL A 15 -0.91 10.90 7.38
CA VAL A 15 -1.84 9.82 7.77
C VAL A 15 -2.01 8.82 6.62
N ILE A 16 -2.16 9.28 5.38
CA ILE A 16 -2.22 8.41 4.20
C ILE A 16 -0.93 7.59 4.10
N ALA A 17 0.23 8.23 4.24
CA ALA A 17 1.53 7.54 4.21
C ALA A 17 1.67 6.51 5.33
N LEU A 18 1.21 6.84 6.55
CA LEU A 18 1.23 5.94 7.71
C LEU A 18 0.51 4.63 7.40
N PHE A 19 -0.73 4.69 6.95
CA PHE A 19 -1.53 3.49 6.66
C PHE A 19 -1.09 2.79 5.38
N PHE A 20 -0.69 3.53 4.35
CA PHE A 20 -0.22 2.96 3.09
C PHE A 20 1.06 2.13 3.28
N TRP A 21 2.10 2.69 3.89
CA TRP A 21 3.37 2.00 4.07
C TRP A 21 3.26 0.84 5.06
N GLY A 22 2.44 0.99 6.10
CA GLY A 22 2.13 -0.09 7.03
C GLY A 22 1.43 -1.26 6.33
N ALA A 23 0.41 -0.99 5.51
CA ALA A 23 -0.28 -2.02 4.74
C ALA A 23 0.64 -2.69 3.71
N HIS A 24 1.35 -1.88 2.93
CA HIS A 24 2.15 -2.35 1.81
C HIS A 24 3.27 -3.31 2.23
N ASN A 25 4.09 -2.91 3.19
CA ASN A 25 5.21 -3.74 3.63
C ASN A 25 4.73 -5.01 4.37
N SER A 26 3.65 -4.90 5.15
CA SER A 26 3.05 -6.07 5.80
C SER A 26 2.47 -7.04 4.78
N TYR A 27 1.78 -6.54 3.74
CA TYR A 27 1.26 -7.36 2.65
C TYR A 27 2.38 -8.16 1.97
N LEU A 28 3.48 -7.52 1.57
CA LEU A 28 4.59 -8.20 0.91
C LEU A 28 5.22 -9.28 1.81
N LEU A 29 5.41 -8.97 3.09
CA LEU A 29 5.96 -9.94 4.05
C LEU A 29 5.01 -11.12 4.27
N MET A 30 3.72 -10.87 4.43
CA MET A 30 2.74 -11.95 4.62
C MET A 30 2.60 -12.81 3.39
N CYS A 31 2.65 -12.23 2.17
CA CYS A 31 2.72 -13.00 0.92
C CYS A 31 3.96 -13.89 0.90
N ALA A 32 5.15 -13.38 1.26
CA ALA A 32 6.37 -14.15 1.29
C ALA A 32 6.29 -15.35 2.26
N ILE A 33 5.72 -15.13 3.45
CA ILE A 33 5.52 -16.19 4.44
C ILE A 33 4.50 -17.22 3.92
N GLN A 34 3.38 -16.77 3.36
CA GLN A 34 2.34 -17.64 2.82
C GLN A 34 2.86 -18.53 1.70
N PHE A 35 3.58 -17.94 0.74
CA PHE A 35 4.10 -18.69 -0.41
C PHE A 35 5.11 -19.74 0.01
N GLN A 36 6.06 -19.40 0.88
CA GLN A 36 7.15 -20.32 1.23
C GLN A 36 6.75 -21.29 2.34
N ARG A 37 6.08 -20.87 3.40
CA ARG A 37 5.79 -21.73 4.57
C ARG A 37 4.50 -22.51 4.47
N VAL A 38 3.46 -21.94 3.84
CA VAL A 38 2.14 -22.59 3.78
C VAL A 38 1.92 -23.30 2.46
N LEU A 39 2.23 -22.64 1.34
CA LEU A 39 2.07 -23.22 0.01
C LEU A 39 3.30 -24.06 -0.44
N HIS A 40 4.40 -24.00 0.34
CA HIS A 40 5.66 -24.72 0.03
C HIS A 40 6.22 -24.38 -1.34
N ILE A 41 6.02 -23.14 -1.80
CA ILE A 41 6.59 -22.63 -3.04
C ILE A 41 8.08 -22.33 -2.78
N ASP A 42 8.96 -22.80 -3.65
CA ASP A 42 10.39 -22.52 -3.55
C ASP A 42 10.69 -21.01 -3.72
N ALA A 43 11.83 -20.58 -3.18
CA ALA A 43 12.19 -19.16 -3.15
C ALA A 43 12.33 -18.55 -4.56
N LEU A 44 12.79 -19.34 -5.55
CA LEU A 44 12.93 -18.86 -6.93
C LEU A 44 11.57 -18.60 -7.57
N THR A 45 10.63 -19.52 -7.41
CA THR A 45 9.25 -19.36 -7.91
C THR A 45 8.53 -18.22 -7.18
N ALA A 46 8.69 -18.10 -5.86
CA ALA A 46 8.14 -16.99 -5.11
C ALA A 46 8.69 -15.64 -5.60
N SER A 47 9.99 -15.53 -5.88
CA SER A 47 10.59 -14.31 -6.43
C SER A 47 10.06 -13.96 -7.83
N ARG A 48 9.78 -14.96 -8.67
CA ARG A 48 9.09 -14.74 -9.95
C ARG A 48 7.70 -14.15 -9.76
N TYR A 49 6.93 -14.58 -8.75
CA TYR A 49 5.63 -14.00 -8.45
C TYR A 49 5.73 -12.54 -8.04
N PHE A 50 6.72 -12.19 -7.20
CA PHE A 50 7.00 -10.79 -6.88
C PHE A 50 7.44 -9.96 -8.09
N SER A 51 8.06 -10.57 -9.10
CA SER A 51 8.40 -9.85 -10.34
C SER A 51 7.17 -9.36 -11.08
N PHE A 52 6.04 -10.08 -11.04
CA PHE A 52 4.78 -9.59 -11.62
C PHE A 52 4.25 -8.36 -10.90
N ASN A 53 4.43 -8.27 -9.57
CA ASN A 53 4.14 -7.05 -8.83
C ASN A 53 5.02 -5.89 -9.32
N GLY A 54 6.32 -6.13 -9.50
CA GLY A 54 7.26 -5.13 -10.05
C GLY A 54 6.88 -4.65 -11.46
N VAL A 55 6.46 -5.57 -12.34
CA VAL A 55 6.01 -5.22 -13.69
C VAL A 55 4.75 -4.36 -13.63
N GLY A 56 3.76 -4.74 -12.83
CA GLY A 56 2.55 -3.95 -12.62
C GLY A 56 2.88 -2.54 -12.09
N PHE A 57 3.78 -2.45 -11.11
CA PHE A 57 4.27 -1.18 -10.58
C PHE A 57 4.91 -0.29 -11.65
N LEU A 58 5.82 -0.84 -12.46
CA LEU A 58 6.50 -0.08 -13.51
C LEU A 58 5.50 0.46 -14.54
N ILE A 59 4.61 -0.39 -15.05
CA ILE A 59 3.60 0.01 -16.03
C ILE A 59 2.72 1.14 -15.48
N SER A 60 2.17 0.95 -14.29
CA SER A 60 1.23 1.92 -13.73
C SER A 60 1.91 3.21 -13.28
N SER A 61 3.15 3.18 -12.81
CA SER A 61 3.89 4.39 -12.44
C SER A 61 4.17 5.29 -13.64
N LEU A 62 4.53 4.70 -14.79
CA LEU A 62 4.71 5.43 -16.04
C LEU A 62 3.41 6.04 -16.55
N ILE A 63 2.32 5.28 -16.49
CA ILE A 63 0.98 5.74 -16.85
C ILE A 63 0.51 6.84 -15.90
N ALA A 64 0.65 6.61 -14.59
CA ALA A 64 0.25 7.55 -13.56
C ALA A 64 0.90 8.92 -13.72
N PHE A 65 2.17 8.97 -14.07
CA PHE A 65 2.89 10.23 -14.32
C PHE A 65 2.18 11.10 -15.38
N ARG A 66 1.69 10.49 -16.46
CA ARG A 66 0.98 11.19 -17.53
C ARG A 66 -0.43 11.62 -17.13
N PHE A 67 -1.14 10.76 -16.40
CA PHE A 67 -2.55 10.98 -16.08
C PHE A 67 -2.79 11.71 -14.75
N LEU A 68 -1.77 11.83 -13.90
CA LEU A 68 -1.88 12.49 -12.60
C LEU A 68 -2.29 13.97 -12.73
N ALA A 69 -1.79 14.67 -13.76
CA ALA A 69 -2.16 16.06 -14.04
C ALA A 69 -3.65 16.19 -14.36
N LYS A 70 -4.21 15.23 -15.10
CA LYS A 70 -5.62 15.25 -15.57
C LYS A 70 -6.60 14.75 -14.49
N TYR A 71 -6.30 13.65 -13.84
CA TYR A 71 -7.24 12.96 -12.92
C TYR A 71 -6.95 13.22 -11.45
N GLY A 72 -5.75 13.73 -11.12
CA GLY A 72 -5.39 14.11 -9.76
C GLY A 72 -5.58 12.98 -8.74
N ILE A 73 -6.24 13.32 -7.63
CA ILE A 73 -6.48 12.40 -6.50
C ILE A 73 -7.39 11.22 -6.89
N LYS A 74 -8.27 11.37 -7.89
CA LYS A 74 -9.14 10.29 -8.35
C LYS A 74 -8.34 9.08 -8.87
N LEU A 75 -7.19 9.36 -9.51
CA LEU A 75 -6.28 8.33 -9.96
C LEU A 75 -5.68 7.53 -8.78
N LEU A 76 -5.31 8.21 -7.70
CA LEU A 76 -4.79 7.58 -6.49
C LEU A 76 -5.85 6.71 -5.80
N ILE A 77 -7.08 7.19 -5.75
CA ILE A 77 -8.22 6.41 -5.22
C ILE A 77 -8.40 5.14 -6.02
N GLY A 78 -8.36 5.22 -7.36
CA GLY A 78 -8.40 4.04 -8.24
C GLY A 78 -7.27 3.04 -7.96
N GLY A 79 -6.04 3.53 -7.75
CA GLY A 79 -4.91 2.70 -7.36
C GLY A 79 -5.13 1.97 -6.03
N GLY A 80 -5.63 2.69 -5.02
CA GLY A 80 -5.97 2.09 -3.73
C GLY A 80 -7.06 1.02 -3.82
N ILE A 81 -8.08 1.26 -4.64
CA ILE A 81 -9.14 0.27 -4.91
C ILE A 81 -8.58 -0.98 -5.59
N LEU A 82 -7.67 -0.83 -6.57
CA LEU A 82 -7.01 -1.97 -7.21
C LEU A 82 -6.21 -2.82 -6.21
N MET A 83 -5.50 -2.19 -5.28
CA MET A 83 -4.77 -2.91 -4.23
C MET A 83 -5.72 -3.69 -3.32
N ILE A 84 -6.81 -3.07 -2.87
CA ILE A 84 -7.85 -3.73 -2.05
C ILE A 84 -8.47 -4.89 -2.83
N LEU A 85 -8.84 -4.68 -4.08
CA LEU A 85 -9.43 -5.72 -4.93
C LEU A 85 -8.48 -6.91 -5.08
N SER A 86 -7.19 -6.67 -5.31
CA SER A 86 -6.18 -7.72 -5.37
C SER A 86 -6.14 -8.56 -4.08
N ILE A 87 -6.13 -7.91 -2.91
CA ILE A 87 -6.15 -8.62 -1.63
C ILE A 87 -7.43 -9.44 -1.48
N LEU A 88 -8.59 -8.87 -1.79
CA LEU A 88 -9.87 -9.58 -1.69
C LEU A 88 -9.92 -10.79 -2.62
N LEU A 89 -9.45 -10.66 -3.87
CA LEU A 89 -9.36 -11.77 -4.80
C LEU A 89 -8.43 -12.87 -4.30
N GLN A 90 -7.30 -12.51 -3.70
CA GLN A 90 -6.40 -13.49 -3.07
C GLN A 90 -7.08 -14.21 -1.90
N LEU A 91 -7.80 -13.50 -1.04
CA LEU A 91 -8.53 -14.10 0.08
C LEU A 91 -9.62 -15.08 -0.37
N LEU A 92 -10.30 -14.78 -1.49
CA LEU A 92 -11.38 -15.62 -2.02
C LEU A 92 -10.88 -16.86 -2.77
N THR A 93 -9.65 -16.81 -3.32
CA THR A 93 -9.20 -17.84 -4.26
C THR A 93 -8.03 -18.67 -3.75
N LEU A 94 -7.20 -18.17 -2.86
CA LEU A 94 -5.99 -18.87 -2.38
C LEU A 94 -6.25 -19.83 -1.20
N ASP A 95 -7.48 -20.15 -0.92
CA ASP A 95 -7.84 -21.15 0.09
C ASP A 95 -7.57 -22.60 -0.40
N SER A 96 -7.44 -22.79 -1.72
CA SER A 96 -7.09 -24.06 -2.35
C SER A 96 -5.76 -24.00 -3.10
N LYS A 97 -4.95 -25.07 -2.97
CA LYS A 97 -3.68 -25.20 -3.72
C LYS A 97 -3.88 -25.21 -5.24
N GLU A 98 -5.08 -25.48 -5.71
CA GLU A 98 -5.43 -25.52 -7.14
C GLU A 98 -5.31 -24.15 -7.81
N ASN A 99 -5.46 -23.06 -7.04
CA ASN A 99 -5.48 -21.70 -7.56
C ASN A 99 -4.12 -20.97 -7.50
N ILE A 100 -3.02 -21.67 -7.20
CA ILE A 100 -1.69 -21.08 -7.08
C ILE A 100 -1.26 -20.36 -8.38
N PHE A 101 -1.70 -20.84 -9.55
CA PHE A 101 -1.41 -20.23 -10.84
C PHE A 101 -1.98 -18.80 -11.01
N LEU A 102 -2.94 -18.39 -10.15
CA LEU A 102 -3.50 -17.05 -10.15
C LEU A 102 -2.65 -16.03 -9.37
N ILE A 103 -1.70 -16.49 -8.55
CA ILE A 103 -0.85 -15.60 -7.74
C ILE A 103 -0.17 -14.51 -8.58
N PRO A 104 0.51 -14.83 -9.71
CA PRO A 104 1.14 -13.80 -10.54
C PRO A 104 0.17 -12.72 -11.01
N PHE A 105 -1.05 -13.09 -11.35
CA PHE A 105 -2.09 -12.17 -11.78
C PHE A 105 -2.51 -11.22 -10.65
N PHE A 106 -2.72 -11.74 -9.44
CA PHE A 106 -3.05 -10.90 -8.29
C PHE A 106 -1.91 -9.97 -7.90
N MET A 107 -0.67 -10.48 -7.91
CA MET A 107 0.52 -9.67 -7.67
C MET A 107 0.65 -8.55 -8.69
N PHE A 108 0.35 -8.80 -9.96
CA PHE A 108 0.32 -7.79 -11.01
C PHE A 108 -0.73 -6.71 -10.74
N ILE A 109 -1.99 -7.09 -10.40
CA ILE A 109 -3.05 -6.12 -10.06
C ILE A 109 -2.64 -5.25 -8.86
N TYR A 110 -2.06 -5.87 -7.82
CA TYR A 110 -1.56 -5.13 -6.66
C TYR A 110 -0.48 -4.12 -7.06
N GLY A 111 0.44 -4.54 -7.93
CA GLY A 111 1.49 -3.69 -8.48
C GLY A 111 0.96 -2.50 -9.28
N LEU A 112 -0.10 -2.69 -10.08
CA LEU A 112 -0.76 -1.59 -10.78
C LEU A 112 -1.29 -0.52 -9.80
N GLY A 113 -1.94 -0.93 -8.73
CA GLY A 113 -2.39 -0.01 -7.69
C GLY A 113 -1.25 0.70 -6.98
N GLN A 114 -0.22 -0.05 -6.59
CA GLN A 114 0.98 0.45 -5.92
C GLN A 114 1.73 1.50 -6.74
N GLY A 115 1.96 1.25 -8.03
CA GLY A 115 2.70 2.17 -8.90
C GLY A 115 1.96 3.47 -9.18
N THR A 116 0.64 3.47 -8.98
CA THR A 116 -0.16 4.70 -9.04
C THR A 116 -0.03 5.52 -7.74
N LEU A 117 -0.05 4.87 -6.59
CA LEU A 117 -0.04 5.53 -5.27
C LEU A 117 1.35 6.00 -4.86
N LEU A 118 2.34 5.13 -4.92
CA LEU A 118 3.64 5.30 -4.27
C LEU A 118 4.36 6.59 -4.71
N PRO A 119 4.58 6.86 -6.02
CA PRO A 119 5.24 8.10 -6.45
C PRO A 119 4.35 9.33 -6.23
N SER A 120 3.04 9.15 -6.21
CA SER A 120 2.08 10.25 -6.15
C SER A 120 1.90 10.79 -4.74
N ILE A 121 1.93 9.95 -3.70
CA ILE A 121 1.78 10.39 -2.31
C ILE A 121 2.86 11.41 -1.94
N LEU A 122 4.13 11.14 -2.27
CA LEU A 122 5.23 12.05 -1.98
C LEU A 122 5.06 13.38 -2.75
N ASN A 123 4.71 13.32 -4.05
CA ASN A 123 4.47 14.51 -4.84
C ASN A 123 3.37 15.39 -4.23
N TYR A 124 2.28 14.78 -3.74
CA TYR A 124 1.22 15.51 -3.05
C TYR A 124 1.67 16.07 -1.71
N ALA A 125 2.55 15.37 -0.97
CA ALA A 125 3.11 15.84 0.29
C ALA A 125 3.85 17.16 0.11
N LEU A 126 4.63 17.27 -0.96
CA LEU A 126 5.50 18.41 -1.21
C LEU A 126 4.83 19.56 -1.98
N LYS A 127 3.72 19.31 -2.69
CA LYS A 127 3.11 20.27 -3.63
C LYS A 127 2.70 21.61 -3.03
N LYS A 128 2.29 21.64 -1.76
CA LYS A 128 1.86 22.87 -1.05
C LYS A 128 2.90 23.39 -0.06
N ILE A 129 4.09 22.80 -0.06
CA ILE A 129 5.17 23.18 0.84
C ILE A 129 6.06 24.22 0.12
N PRO A 130 6.36 25.36 0.75
CA PRO A 130 7.36 26.31 0.22
C PRO A 130 8.69 25.61 0.00
N VAL A 131 9.42 26.00 -1.08
CA VAL A 131 10.68 25.37 -1.50
C VAL A 131 11.70 25.36 -0.35
N GLU A 132 11.71 26.41 0.48
CA GLU A 132 12.59 26.55 1.65
C GLU A 132 12.38 25.43 2.70
N HIS A 133 11.17 24.84 2.74
CA HIS A 133 10.79 23.81 3.69
C HIS A 133 10.64 22.42 3.05
N ALA A 134 10.87 22.31 1.74
CA ALA A 134 10.66 21.06 0.99
C ALA A 134 11.57 19.91 1.49
N ALA A 135 12.84 20.21 1.77
CA ALA A 135 13.78 19.22 2.32
C ALA A 135 13.34 18.71 3.70
N ALA A 136 12.90 19.61 4.59
CA ALA A 136 12.41 19.24 5.91
C ALA A 136 11.11 18.41 5.83
N ALA A 137 10.19 18.78 4.93
CA ALA A 137 8.96 18.03 4.70
C ALA A 137 9.24 16.63 4.14
N GLY A 138 10.19 16.52 3.21
CA GLY A 138 10.66 15.24 2.68
C GLY A 138 11.25 14.34 3.77
N GLY A 139 12.09 14.91 4.67
CA GLY A 139 12.63 14.20 5.81
C GLY A 139 11.56 13.67 6.78
N VAL A 140 10.56 14.50 7.10
CA VAL A 140 9.40 14.08 7.92
C VAL A 140 8.64 12.96 7.23
N TYR A 141 8.37 13.08 5.93
CA TYR A 141 7.68 12.03 5.16
C TYR A 141 8.43 10.70 5.20
N VAL A 142 9.76 10.70 4.95
CA VAL A 142 10.57 9.48 4.99
C VAL A 142 10.63 8.88 6.40
N THR A 143 10.67 9.70 7.44
CA THR A 143 10.60 9.23 8.83
C THR A 143 9.27 8.52 9.11
N VAL A 144 8.15 9.13 8.70
CA VAL A 144 6.82 8.51 8.81
C VAL A 144 6.75 7.23 8.01
N GLN A 145 7.29 7.19 6.80
CA GLN A 145 7.37 5.98 5.96
C GLN A 145 8.07 4.83 6.67
N GLN A 146 9.26 5.06 7.21
CA GLN A 146 10.05 4.02 7.90
C GLN A 146 9.38 3.55 9.18
N PHE A 147 8.88 4.50 9.98
CA PHE A 147 8.14 4.19 11.20
C PHE A 147 6.87 3.36 10.90
N SER A 148 6.13 3.76 9.88
CA SER A 148 4.90 3.07 9.44
C SER A 148 5.18 1.65 8.97
N SER A 149 6.27 1.46 8.22
CA SER A 149 6.69 0.14 7.74
C SER A 149 6.99 -0.80 8.91
N ALA A 150 7.79 -0.33 9.87
CA ALA A 150 8.14 -1.10 11.06
C ALA A 150 6.89 -1.41 11.92
N LEU A 151 6.05 -0.40 12.14
CA LEU A 151 4.84 -0.53 12.96
C LEU A 151 3.80 -1.45 12.30
N GLY A 152 3.59 -1.30 11.00
CA GLY A 152 2.68 -2.15 10.24
C GLY A 152 3.11 -3.62 10.28
N ILE A 153 4.38 -3.90 10.00
CA ILE A 153 4.94 -5.26 10.09
C ILE A 153 4.81 -5.82 11.51
N SER A 154 5.09 -5.01 12.53
CA SER A 154 5.00 -5.46 13.93
C SER A 154 3.56 -5.77 14.33
N VAL A 155 2.61 -4.89 14.02
CA VAL A 155 1.20 -5.07 14.40
C VAL A 155 0.57 -6.22 13.62
N ILE A 156 0.63 -6.18 12.29
CA ILE A 156 0.00 -7.21 11.44
C ILE A 156 0.72 -8.54 11.60
N GLY A 157 2.04 -8.54 11.74
CA GLY A 157 2.83 -9.75 12.01
C GLY A 157 2.49 -10.37 13.37
N SER A 158 2.36 -9.57 14.42
CA SER A 158 1.95 -10.07 15.75
C SER A 158 0.55 -10.71 15.70
N ILE A 159 -0.39 -10.07 15.01
CA ILE A 159 -1.74 -10.60 14.83
C ILE A 159 -1.72 -11.91 14.02
N PHE A 160 -0.90 -11.98 12.97
CA PHE A 160 -0.69 -13.18 12.16
C PHE A 160 -0.21 -14.36 13.01
N PHE A 161 0.86 -14.18 13.80
CA PHE A 161 1.40 -15.24 14.65
C PHE A 161 0.47 -15.59 15.80
N PHE A 162 -0.22 -14.61 16.38
CA PHE A 162 -1.25 -14.87 17.40
C PHE A 162 -2.38 -15.72 16.83
N ALA A 163 -2.85 -15.43 15.63
CA ALA A 163 -3.91 -16.19 14.97
C ALA A 163 -3.48 -17.65 14.73
N ILE A 164 -2.28 -17.87 14.20
CA ILE A 164 -1.74 -19.23 13.98
C ILE A 164 -1.65 -20.00 15.30
N ARG A 165 -1.15 -19.35 16.36
CA ARG A 165 -1.03 -19.99 17.68
C ARG A 165 -2.38 -20.44 18.24
N ASN A 166 -3.47 -19.76 17.88
CA ASN A 166 -4.82 -20.08 18.32
C ASN A 166 -5.62 -20.89 17.26
N ASN A 167 -4.95 -21.52 16.31
CA ASN A 167 -5.54 -22.34 15.24
C ASN A 167 -6.48 -21.57 14.28
N TYR A 168 -6.30 -20.25 14.15
CA TYR A 168 -6.98 -19.44 13.15
C TYR A 168 -6.13 -19.32 11.88
N ASN A 169 -6.78 -19.00 10.76
CA ASN A 169 -6.06 -18.70 9.51
C ASN A 169 -5.38 -17.32 9.62
N GLY A 170 -4.10 -17.33 10.01
CA GLY A 170 -3.31 -16.11 10.20
C GLY A 170 -3.19 -15.26 8.94
N TYR A 171 -3.11 -15.90 7.76
CA TYR A 171 -3.02 -15.20 6.48
C TYR A 171 -4.29 -14.38 6.20
N VAL A 172 -5.46 -15.00 6.35
CA VAL A 172 -6.74 -14.32 6.16
C VAL A 172 -6.86 -13.10 7.07
N ILE A 173 -6.52 -13.25 8.35
CA ILE A 173 -6.61 -12.15 9.32
C ILE A 173 -5.62 -11.03 8.97
N ALA A 174 -4.36 -11.37 8.67
CA ALA A 174 -3.34 -10.38 8.33
C ALA A 174 -3.67 -9.61 7.04
N MET A 175 -4.16 -10.31 6.00
CA MET A 175 -4.58 -9.68 4.74
C MET A 175 -5.81 -8.79 4.92
N SER A 176 -6.77 -9.22 5.76
CA SER A 176 -7.93 -8.40 6.10
C SER A 176 -7.51 -7.10 6.80
N MET A 177 -6.53 -7.16 7.71
CA MET A 177 -5.97 -5.96 8.36
C MET A 177 -5.27 -5.04 7.34
N ALA A 178 -4.49 -5.59 6.42
CA ALA A 178 -3.86 -4.81 5.35
C ALA A 178 -4.92 -4.14 4.45
N ALA A 179 -6.00 -4.84 4.11
CA ALA A 179 -7.13 -4.28 3.37
C ALA A 179 -7.82 -3.14 4.14
N ILE A 180 -8.03 -3.28 5.46
CA ILE A 180 -8.58 -2.21 6.31
C ILE A 180 -7.68 -0.97 6.29
N TYR A 181 -6.36 -1.13 6.38
CA TYR A 181 -5.43 -0.01 6.27
C TYR A 181 -5.55 0.69 4.91
N LEU A 182 -5.66 -0.06 3.81
CA LEU A 182 -5.87 0.52 2.48
C LEU A 182 -7.24 1.21 2.33
N ILE A 183 -8.28 0.71 2.98
CA ILE A 183 -9.58 1.39 3.04
C ILE A 183 -9.43 2.75 3.73
N VAL A 184 -8.70 2.83 4.84
CA VAL A 184 -8.40 4.11 5.51
C VAL A 184 -7.63 5.06 4.57
N VAL A 185 -6.69 4.54 3.77
CA VAL A 185 -5.98 5.32 2.74
C VAL A 185 -6.96 5.89 1.72
N VAL A 186 -7.83 5.06 1.14
CA VAL A 186 -8.82 5.48 0.13
C VAL A 186 -9.79 6.52 0.69
N LEU A 187 -10.30 6.31 1.90
CA LEU A 187 -11.18 7.27 2.58
C LEU A 187 -10.47 8.60 2.87
N SER A 188 -9.21 8.55 3.27
CA SER A 188 -8.38 9.74 3.52
C SER A 188 -8.09 10.50 2.22
N LEU A 189 -7.81 9.80 1.12
CA LEU A 189 -7.68 10.39 -0.22
C LEU A 189 -8.98 11.05 -0.68
N HIS A 190 -10.12 10.40 -0.43
CA HIS A 190 -11.42 11.00 -0.76
C HIS A 190 -11.68 12.28 0.04
N ARG A 191 -11.33 12.31 1.32
CA ARG A 191 -11.39 13.56 2.12
C ARG A 191 -10.47 14.64 1.55
N LEU A 192 -9.24 14.24 1.14
CA LEU A 192 -8.28 15.18 0.55
C LEU A 192 -8.79 15.76 -0.78
N SER A 193 -9.55 15.02 -1.58
CA SER A 193 -10.15 15.52 -2.82
C SER A 193 -11.16 16.64 -2.57
N LYS A 194 -12.00 16.49 -1.54
CA LYS A 194 -13.00 17.50 -1.16
C LYS A 194 -12.38 18.81 -0.66
N PHE A 195 -11.23 18.74 0.02
CA PHE A 195 -10.49 19.96 0.43
C PHE A 195 -9.89 20.73 -0.75
N LYS A 196 -9.72 20.09 -1.90
CA LYS A 196 -9.17 20.72 -3.11
C LYS A 196 -10.25 21.41 -3.93
N GLU A 197 -11.49 20.96 -3.87
CA GLU A 197 -12.64 21.57 -4.57
C GLU A 197 -13.19 22.81 -3.84
N ALA A 198 -12.84 23.00 -2.56
CA ALA A 198 -13.32 24.10 -1.72
C ALA A 198 -12.39 25.34 -1.71
N HIS A 199 -11.29 25.33 -2.46
CA HIS A 199 -10.30 26.42 -2.63
C HIS A 199 -9.82 26.50 -4.07
#